data_fc9378b4561aa724ec87cff168a76998
#
_entry.id   fc9378b4561aa724ec87cff168a76998
#
_cell.length_a   1.000
_cell.length_b   1.000
_cell.length_c   1.000
_cell.angle_alpha   90.00
_cell.angle_beta   90.00
_cell.angle_gamma   90.00
#
_symmetry.space_group_name_H-M   'P 1'
#
loop_
_entity.id
_entity.type
_entity.pdbx_description
1 polymer ?
#
loop_
_entity_poly.entity_id
_entity_poly.type
_entity_poly.pdbx_seq_one_letter_code
_entity_poly.pdbx_strand_id
1 'polypeptide(L)'
;MKSNHDSSEMIGLCHVGMYAKDPASLAAFYRDVMGMKVIGSSDVSHPLGASAFLSSRPGEESHEIALFSNTQFVHRAFKVGSLAALQRFHQKIVGRDIPIQFQFLHGVSIAFYFSDPEGNLIEVYWPTGLEYPQPSAREIDLTKPEEELLDELAAMTGRNDSTTRAVEQLVT
;
A
#
# COMPACT_ATOMS: atom_id res chain seq x y z
N MET A 1 -27.12 -16.90 -18.03
CA MET A 1 -26.63 -15.58 -17.61
C MET A 1 -25.16 -15.75 -17.20
N LYS A 2 -24.23 -15.34 -18.03
CA LYS A 2 -22.80 -15.30 -17.65
C LYS A 2 -22.63 -14.02 -16.82
N SER A 3 -22.35 -14.17 -15.53
CA SER A 3 -21.91 -13.05 -14.69
C SER A 3 -20.57 -12.58 -15.28
N ASN A 4 -20.57 -11.39 -15.90
CA ASN A 4 -19.33 -10.65 -16.11
C ASN A 4 -18.79 -10.29 -14.72
N HIS A 5 -18.04 -11.18 -14.10
CA HIS A 5 -17.07 -10.78 -13.11
C HIS A 5 -16.02 -9.99 -13.87
N ASP A 6 -16.04 -8.69 -13.67
CA ASP A 6 -14.93 -7.82 -14.03
C ASP A 6 -13.74 -8.20 -13.13
N SER A 7 -13.06 -9.29 -13.55
CA SER A 7 -11.97 -9.93 -12.80
C SER A 7 -10.66 -9.14 -12.90
N SER A 8 -10.69 -7.95 -13.53
CA SER A 8 -9.49 -7.16 -13.80
C SER A 8 -9.14 -6.13 -12.71
N GLU A 9 -10.04 -5.88 -11.76
CA GLU A 9 -9.81 -4.81 -10.78
C GLU A 9 -8.90 -5.26 -9.63
N MET A 10 -9.14 -6.44 -9.04
CA MET A 10 -8.36 -6.96 -7.91
C MET A 10 -7.39 -8.06 -8.37
N ILE A 11 -6.09 -7.87 -8.14
CA ILE A 11 -5.06 -8.86 -8.45
C ILE A 11 -4.99 -9.93 -7.35
N GLY A 12 -5.11 -9.54 -6.08
CA GLY A 12 -5.13 -10.48 -4.96
C GLY A 12 -4.48 -9.95 -3.68
N LEU A 13 -4.38 -10.83 -2.68
CA LEU A 13 -3.65 -10.57 -1.44
C LEU A 13 -2.15 -10.60 -1.73
N CYS A 14 -1.44 -9.51 -1.44
CA CYS A 14 -0.03 -9.35 -1.78
C CYS A 14 0.88 -9.12 -0.59
N HIS A 15 0.41 -8.47 0.49
CA HIS A 15 1.19 -8.34 1.71
C HIS A 15 0.32 -8.38 2.97
N VAL A 16 1.00 -8.57 4.11
CA VAL A 16 0.37 -8.56 5.44
C VAL A 16 1.12 -7.62 6.38
N GLY A 17 0.38 -6.80 7.11
CA GLY A 17 0.87 -6.09 8.27
C GLY A 17 0.67 -6.94 9.52
N MET A 18 1.74 -7.15 10.29
CA MET A 18 1.75 -7.98 11.48
C MET A 18 2.19 -7.19 12.71
N TYR A 19 1.64 -7.52 13.86
CA TYR A 19 2.14 -7.00 15.12
C TYR A 19 3.50 -7.62 15.44
N ALA A 20 4.42 -6.78 15.90
CA ALA A 20 5.70 -7.19 16.46
C ALA A 20 6.00 -6.33 17.70
N LYS A 21 6.25 -6.98 18.85
CA LYS A 21 6.68 -6.27 20.06
C LYS A 21 7.99 -5.51 19.81
N ASP A 22 8.89 -6.12 19.04
CA ASP A 22 10.15 -5.56 18.58
C ASP A 22 10.30 -5.86 17.08
N PRO A 23 9.90 -4.92 16.20
CA PRO A 23 10.00 -5.09 14.75
C PRO A 23 11.43 -5.36 14.27
N ALA A 24 12.44 -4.76 14.87
CA ALA A 24 13.83 -4.96 14.46
C ALA A 24 14.32 -6.38 14.74
N SER A 25 14.03 -6.90 15.93
CA SER A 25 14.36 -8.28 16.32
C SER A 25 13.62 -9.31 15.46
N LEU A 26 12.31 -9.09 15.21
CA LEU A 26 11.53 -10.00 14.37
C LEU A 26 11.96 -9.92 12.89
N ALA A 27 12.33 -8.75 12.40
CA ALA A 27 12.89 -8.60 11.05
C ALA A 27 14.23 -9.35 10.89
N ALA A 28 15.08 -9.34 11.93
CA ALA A 28 16.31 -10.15 11.93
C ALA A 28 16.01 -11.64 11.77
N PHE A 29 15.01 -12.17 12.47
CA PHE A 29 14.56 -13.56 12.29
C PHE A 29 14.15 -13.85 10.83
N TYR A 30 13.29 -13.04 10.22
CA TYR A 30 12.88 -13.24 8.83
C TYR A 30 14.04 -13.12 7.84
N ARG A 31 14.98 -12.20 8.09
CA ARG A 31 16.21 -12.09 7.29
C ARG A 31 17.09 -13.33 7.42
N ASP A 32 17.38 -13.76 8.64
CA ASP A 32 18.42 -14.77 8.90
C ASP A 32 17.91 -16.20 8.69
N VAL A 33 16.61 -16.45 8.92
CA VAL A 33 15.97 -17.77 8.79
C VAL A 33 15.28 -17.95 7.44
N MET A 34 14.54 -16.91 6.97
CA MET A 34 13.74 -16.99 5.75
C MET A 34 14.44 -16.39 4.52
N GLY A 35 15.58 -15.73 4.70
CA GLY A 35 16.34 -15.11 3.62
C GLY A 35 15.68 -13.86 3.03
N MET A 36 14.73 -13.25 3.75
CA MET A 36 14.07 -12.03 3.29
C MET A 36 15.00 -10.81 3.40
N LYS A 37 14.79 -9.82 2.56
CA LYS A 37 15.51 -8.54 2.65
C LYS A 37 14.70 -7.53 3.44
N VAL A 38 15.34 -6.86 4.40
CA VAL A 38 14.78 -5.66 5.05
C VAL A 38 14.96 -4.50 4.08
N ILE A 39 13.85 -3.92 3.65
CA ILE A 39 13.81 -2.84 2.66
C ILE A 39 13.52 -1.47 3.26
N GLY A 40 13.09 -1.44 4.52
CA GLY A 40 12.85 -0.21 5.27
C GLY A 40 12.57 -0.52 6.73
N SER A 41 12.83 0.44 7.60
CA SER A 41 12.52 0.33 9.02
C SER A 41 12.42 1.71 9.68
N SER A 42 11.74 1.76 10.83
CA SER A 42 11.73 2.91 11.73
C SER A 42 11.89 2.45 13.17
N ASP A 43 12.32 3.34 14.03
CA ASP A 43 12.37 3.14 15.47
C ASP A 43 11.14 3.74 16.20
N VAL A 44 11.12 3.66 17.50
CA VAL A 44 10.02 4.13 18.36
C VAL A 44 9.82 5.66 18.31
N SER A 45 10.78 6.42 17.82
CA SER A 45 10.67 7.89 17.71
C SER A 45 9.88 8.32 16.47
N HIS A 46 9.67 7.42 15.51
CA HIS A 46 8.87 7.71 14.32
C HIS A 46 7.40 7.90 14.69
N PRO A 47 6.66 8.84 14.06
CA PRO A 47 5.24 9.09 14.36
C PRO A 47 4.33 7.85 14.27
N LEU A 48 4.66 6.90 13.39
CA LEU A 48 3.93 5.63 13.23
C LEU A 48 4.42 4.53 14.20
N GLY A 49 5.44 4.82 15.03
CA GLY A 49 6.11 3.86 15.90
C GLY A 49 7.18 3.03 15.17
N ALA A 50 7.75 2.06 15.88
CA ALA A 50 8.74 1.16 15.30
C ALA A 50 8.08 0.25 14.25
N SER A 51 8.76 0.08 13.12
CA SER A 51 8.32 -0.77 12.02
C SER A 51 9.50 -1.40 11.27
N ALA A 52 9.24 -2.46 10.50
CA ALA A 52 10.18 -3.01 9.54
C ALA A 52 9.42 -3.60 8.35
N PHE A 53 9.96 -3.42 7.15
CA PHE A 53 9.37 -3.88 5.90
C PHE A 53 10.33 -4.89 5.25
N LEU A 54 9.79 -6.05 4.85
CA LEU A 54 10.59 -7.15 4.32
C LEU A 54 10.00 -7.64 2.99
N SER A 55 10.90 -7.99 2.06
CA SER A 55 10.54 -8.63 0.79
C SER A 55 11.40 -9.85 0.52
N SER A 56 10.79 -10.92 0.03
CA SER A 56 11.47 -12.07 -0.57
C SER A 56 11.73 -11.87 -2.06
N ARG A 57 11.02 -10.91 -2.68
CA ARG A 57 11.06 -10.58 -4.12
C ARG A 57 11.27 -9.07 -4.35
N PRO A 58 12.40 -8.51 -3.91
CA PRO A 58 12.69 -7.08 -4.10
C PRO A 58 12.66 -6.73 -5.59
N GLY A 59 11.92 -5.69 -5.96
CA GLY A 59 11.72 -5.28 -7.34
C GLY A 59 10.40 -5.75 -7.97
N GLU A 60 9.73 -6.77 -7.39
CA GLU A 60 8.38 -7.20 -7.80
C GLU A 60 7.31 -6.64 -6.87
N GLU A 61 7.54 -6.75 -5.55
CA GLU A 61 6.69 -6.16 -4.52
C GLU A 61 7.53 -5.26 -3.61
N SER A 62 6.97 -4.13 -3.21
CA SER A 62 7.66 -3.21 -2.30
C SER A 62 7.99 -3.90 -0.98
N HIS A 63 7.05 -4.69 -0.46
CA HIS A 63 7.21 -5.57 0.70
C HIS A 63 6.11 -6.64 0.71
N GLU A 64 6.35 -7.76 1.36
CA GLU A 64 5.39 -8.84 1.57
C GLU A 64 5.00 -8.96 3.05
N ILE A 65 5.89 -8.52 3.94
CA ILE A 65 5.64 -8.44 5.38
C ILE A 65 5.96 -7.02 5.85
N ALA A 66 5.01 -6.40 6.54
CA ALA A 66 5.18 -5.18 7.29
C ALA A 66 5.01 -5.47 8.79
N LEU A 67 6.02 -5.19 9.60
CA LEU A 67 6.02 -5.39 11.04
C LEU A 67 5.76 -4.05 11.74
N PHE A 68 4.83 -4.03 12.68
CA PHE A 68 4.46 -2.82 13.43
C PHE A 68 4.42 -3.07 14.93
N SER A 69 4.99 -2.16 15.71
CA SER A 69 4.79 -2.12 17.16
C SER A 69 3.42 -1.56 17.55
N ASN A 70 2.77 -0.82 16.64
CA ASN A 70 1.43 -0.30 16.82
C ASN A 70 0.40 -1.24 16.14
N THR A 71 -0.49 -1.84 16.94
CA THR A 71 -1.53 -2.78 16.48
C THR A 71 -2.54 -2.17 15.53
N GLN A 72 -2.69 -0.84 15.52
CA GLN A 72 -3.58 -0.11 14.63
C GLN A 72 -3.24 -0.31 13.15
N PHE A 73 -1.97 -0.65 12.84
CA PHE A 73 -1.50 -0.87 11.49
C PHE A 73 -1.42 -2.34 11.07
N VAL A 74 -1.97 -3.26 11.86
CA VAL A 74 -2.09 -4.68 11.47
C VAL A 74 -3.18 -4.82 10.43
N HIS A 75 -2.82 -5.24 9.20
CA HIS A 75 -3.73 -5.24 8.06
C HIS A 75 -3.49 -6.42 7.09
N ARG A 76 -4.41 -6.58 6.12
CA ARG A 76 -4.29 -7.46 4.96
C ARG A 76 -4.43 -6.60 3.72
N ALA A 77 -3.45 -6.68 2.82
CA ALA A 77 -3.37 -5.78 1.69
C ALA A 77 -3.66 -6.46 0.36
N PHE A 78 -4.62 -5.90 -0.35
CA PHE A 78 -5.08 -6.36 -1.66
C PHE A 78 -4.65 -5.37 -2.75
N LYS A 79 -3.98 -5.90 -3.76
CA LYS A 79 -3.48 -5.13 -4.90
C LYS A 79 -4.53 -4.99 -5.97
N VAL A 80 -4.60 -3.82 -6.59
CA VAL A 80 -5.38 -3.54 -7.80
C VAL A 80 -4.48 -3.16 -8.96
N GLY A 81 -5.00 -3.28 -10.19
CA GLY A 81 -4.21 -3.15 -11.41
C GLY A 81 -3.95 -1.72 -11.87
N SER A 82 -4.73 -0.73 -11.41
CA SER A 82 -4.58 0.67 -11.82
C SER A 82 -5.11 1.64 -10.78
N LEU A 83 -4.71 2.92 -10.87
CA LEU A 83 -5.26 3.99 -10.02
C LEU A 83 -6.76 4.15 -10.22
N ALA A 84 -7.24 4.08 -11.47
CA ALA A 84 -8.67 4.09 -11.77
C ALA A 84 -9.43 2.92 -11.11
N ALA A 85 -8.84 1.71 -11.05
CA ALA A 85 -9.41 0.57 -10.33
C ALA A 85 -9.46 0.83 -8.81
N LEU A 86 -8.41 1.46 -8.25
CA LEU A 86 -8.37 1.86 -6.84
C LEU A 86 -9.52 2.83 -6.52
N GLN A 87 -9.71 3.85 -7.35
CA GLN A 87 -10.79 4.84 -7.17
C GLN A 87 -12.18 4.21 -7.30
N ARG A 88 -12.40 3.32 -8.27
CA ARG A 88 -13.67 2.58 -8.38
C ARG A 88 -13.94 1.71 -7.16
N PHE A 89 -12.89 1.06 -6.64
CA PHE A 89 -13.02 0.23 -5.43
C PHE A 89 -13.35 1.10 -4.21
N HIS A 90 -12.67 2.24 -4.06
CA HIS A 90 -12.96 3.24 -3.02
C HIS A 90 -14.43 3.70 -3.09
N GLN A 91 -14.90 4.12 -4.28
CA GLN A 91 -16.30 4.52 -4.49
C GLN A 91 -17.29 3.40 -4.14
N LYS A 92 -16.95 2.15 -4.45
CA LYS A 92 -17.77 0.97 -4.10
C LYS A 92 -17.88 0.77 -2.59
N ILE A 93 -16.82 0.98 -1.82
CA ILE A 93 -16.81 0.88 -0.35
C ILE A 93 -17.63 2.02 0.26
N VAL A 94 -17.39 3.26 -0.18
CA VAL A 94 -18.16 4.45 0.26
C VAL A 94 -19.65 4.30 -0.07
N GLY A 95 -19.99 3.83 -1.29
CA GLY A 95 -21.38 3.61 -1.70
C GLY A 95 -22.11 2.47 -0.96
N ARG A 96 -21.43 1.75 -0.06
CA ARG A 96 -21.97 0.76 0.87
C ARG A 96 -22.02 1.25 2.31
N ASP A 97 -21.79 2.55 2.52
CA ASP A 97 -21.73 3.17 3.85
C ASP A 97 -20.66 2.53 4.77
N ILE A 98 -19.60 1.94 4.19
CA ILE A 98 -18.46 1.41 4.93
C ILE A 98 -17.47 2.56 5.16
N PRO A 99 -17.13 2.89 6.43
CA PRO A 99 -16.22 3.99 6.73
C PRO A 99 -14.81 3.73 6.20
N ILE A 100 -14.25 4.71 5.49
CA ILE A 100 -12.82 4.73 5.17
C ILE A 100 -12.06 5.25 6.40
N GLN A 101 -11.07 4.48 6.85
CA GLN A 101 -10.29 4.83 8.04
C GLN A 101 -9.08 5.69 7.69
N PHE A 102 -8.38 5.34 6.61
CA PHE A 102 -7.19 6.04 6.14
C PHE A 102 -7.15 6.05 4.61
N GLN A 103 -6.52 7.08 4.06
CA GLN A 103 -6.13 7.18 2.66
C GLN A 103 -4.72 7.73 2.59
N PHE A 104 -3.78 6.97 2.04
CA PHE A 104 -2.37 7.34 2.06
C PHE A 104 -1.70 7.23 0.70
N LEU A 105 -0.83 8.19 0.46
CA LEU A 105 0.20 8.19 -0.56
C LEU A 105 1.51 7.78 0.12
N HIS A 106 2.03 6.59 -0.24
CA HIS A 106 3.27 6.04 0.33
C HIS A 106 4.49 6.28 -0.56
N GLY A 107 4.32 6.86 -1.76
CA GLY A 107 5.35 6.95 -2.80
C GLY A 107 5.46 5.66 -3.61
N VAL A 108 5.63 4.52 -2.97
CA VAL A 108 5.61 3.18 -3.60
C VAL A 108 4.20 2.71 -3.97
N SER A 109 3.18 3.26 -3.34
CA SER A 109 1.76 2.94 -3.57
C SER A 109 0.84 4.09 -3.20
N ILE A 110 -0.38 4.05 -3.71
CA ILE A 110 -1.53 4.80 -3.22
C ILE A 110 -2.52 3.79 -2.66
N ALA A 111 -3.05 4.04 -1.47
CA ALA A 111 -3.86 3.09 -0.73
C ALA A 111 -5.02 3.73 0.03
N PHE A 112 -6.06 2.95 0.29
CA PHE A 112 -7.06 3.27 1.30
C PHE A 112 -7.34 2.07 2.19
N TYR A 113 -7.86 2.35 3.39
CA TYR A 113 -8.04 1.37 4.45
C TYR A 113 -9.46 1.43 5.01
N PHE A 114 -10.05 0.29 5.24
CA PHE A 114 -11.35 0.10 5.87
C PHE A 114 -11.37 -1.20 6.69
N SER A 115 -12.37 -1.40 7.54
CA SER A 115 -12.50 -2.66 8.26
C SER A 115 -13.60 -3.55 7.67
N ASP A 116 -13.37 -4.86 7.73
CA ASP A 116 -14.42 -5.84 7.51
C ASP A 116 -15.41 -5.87 8.71
N PRO A 117 -16.53 -6.61 8.62
CA PRO A 117 -17.52 -6.69 9.70
C PRO A 117 -17.00 -7.22 11.05
N GLU A 118 -15.87 -7.93 11.05
CA GLU A 118 -15.21 -8.44 12.25
C GLU A 118 -14.11 -7.49 12.78
N GLY A 119 -13.95 -6.31 12.14
CA GLY A 119 -12.98 -5.30 12.54
C GLY A 119 -11.56 -5.53 12.03
N ASN A 120 -11.35 -6.47 11.12
CA ASN A 120 -10.03 -6.64 10.52
C ASN A 120 -9.74 -5.51 9.54
N LEU A 121 -8.59 -4.85 9.71
CA LEU A 121 -8.17 -3.79 8.80
C LEU A 121 -7.77 -4.38 7.44
N ILE A 122 -8.34 -3.84 6.39
CA ILE A 122 -8.08 -4.18 5.00
C ILE A 122 -7.46 -2.95 4.33
N GLU A 123 -6.36 -3.16 3.63
CA GLU A 123 -5.78 -2.22 2.69
C GLU A 123 -6.14 -2.61 1.27
N VAL A 124 -6.55 -1.66 0.45
CA VAL A 124 -6.58 -1.80 -1.01
C VAL A 124 -5.61 -0.79 -1.59
N TYR A 125 -4.67 -1.25 -2.41
CA TYR A 125 -3.61 -0.39 -2.92
C TYR A 125 -3.31 -0.60 -4.40
N TRP A 126 -2.86 0.47 -5.03
CA TRP A 126 -2.25 0.47 -6.36
C TRP A 126 -0.76 0.77 -6.23
N PRO A 127 0.15 -0.12 -6.71
CA PRO A 127 1.58 0.13 -6.73
C PRO A 127 1.93 1.13 -7.82
N THR A 128 2.69 2.17 -7.45
CA THR A 128 3.13 3.22 -8.39
C THR A 128 4.27 2.78 -9.32
N GLY A 129 4.93 1.66 -9.02
CA GLY A 129 6.15 1.23 -9.70
C GLY A 129 7.38 2.08 -9.35
N LEU A 130 7.27 3.00 -8.40
CA LEU A 130 8.36 3.87 -7.98
C LEU A 130 9.04 3.31 -6.73
N GLU A 131 10.34 3.54 -6.63
CA GLU A 131 11.08 3.36 -5.38
C GLU A 131 10.98 4.63 -4.53
N TYR A 132 10.62 4.47 -3.26
CA TYR A 132 10.53 5.58 -2.31
C TYR A 132 10.85 5.08 -0.90
N PRO A 133 11.58 5.84 -0.07
CA PRO A 133 11.94 5.42 1.29
C PRO A 133 10.71 5.07 2.14
N GLN A 134 10.78 3.96 2.88
CA GLN A 134 9.74 3.50 3.77
C GLN A 134 10.26 3.44 5.23
N PRO A 135 9.41 3.74 6.24
CA PRO A 135 7.99 4.09 6.13
C PRO A 135 7.76 5.53 5.62
N SER A 136 6.74 5.68 4.78
CA SER A 136 6.25 6.99 4.34
C SER A 136 4.73 6.94 4.21
N ALA A 137 4.03 7.95 4.72
CA ALA A 137 2.58 8.07 4.61
C ALA A 137 2.20 9.55 4.60
N ARG A 138 1.59 10.01 3.54
CA ARG A 138 0.98 11.33 3.40
C ARG A 138 -0.50 11.13 3.09
N GLU A 139 -1.37 11.86 3.76
CA GLU A 139 -2.80 11.83 3.47
C GLU A 139 -3.09 12.24 2.02
N ILE A 140 -4.03 11.56 1.40
CA ILE A 140 -4.49 11.82 0.04
C ILE A 140 -6.01 11.65 -0.03
N ASP A 141 -6.67 12.34 -0.95
CA ASP A 141 -8.12 12.25 -1.16
C ASP A 141 -8.42 11.56 -2.50
N LEU A 142 -8.83 10.29 -2.46
CA LEU A 142 -9.15 9.48 -3.63
C LEU A 142 -10.40 9.91 -4.39
N THR A 143 -11.14 10.92 -3.91
CA THR A 143 -12.26 11.51 -4.66
C THR A 143 -11.81 12.52 -5.71
N LYS A 144 -10.54 12.96 -5.67
CA LYS A 144 -9.95 13.86 -6.65
C LYS A 144 -9.79 13.19 -8.02
N PRO A 145 -9.73 13.99 -9.10
CA PRO A 145 -9.36 13.49 -10.42
C PRO A 145 -8.01 12.75 -10.41
N GLU A 146 -7.90 11.73 -11.26
CA GLU A 146 -6.67 10.92 -11.37
C GLU A 146 -5.42 11.76 -11.64
N GLU A 147 -5.55 12.79 -12.50
CA GLU A 147 -4.48 13.73 -12.83
C GLU A 147 -3.94 14.45 -11.57
N GLU A 148 -4.82 14.92 -10.68
CA GLU A 148 -4.41 15.58 -9.44
C GLU A 148 -3.70 14.61 -8.48
N LEU A 149 -4.15 13.35 -8.40
CA LEU A 149 -3.50 12.32 -7.58
C LEU A 149 -2.08 12.00 -8.09
N LEU A 150 -1.91 11.96 -9.42
CA LEU A 150 -0.61 11.76 -10.05
C LEU A 150 0.32 12.97 -9.85
N ASP A 151 -0.21 14.19 -9.88
CA ASP A 151 0.53 15.40 -9.55
C ASP A 151 1.01 15.41 -8.09
N GLU A 152 0.17 14.96 -7.15
CA GLU A 152 0.55 14.81 -5.74
C GLU A 152 1.66 13.75 -5.57
N LEU A 153 1.58 12.64 -6.31
CA LEU A 153 2.61 11.61 -6.34
C LEU A 153 3.93 12.18 -6.89
N ALA A 154 3.88 12.90 -8.01
CA ALA A 154 5.04 13.54 -8.63
C ALA A 154 5.70 14.56 -7.68
N ALA A 155 4.89 15.38 -7.02
CA ALA A 155 5.38 16.36 -6.03
C ALA A 155 6.06 15.69 -4.82
N MET A 156 5.51 14.54 -4.35
CA MET A 156 6.10 13.79 -3.25
C MET A 156 7.42 13.14 -3.63
N THR A 157 7.50 12.56 -4.83
CA THR A 157 8.64 11.77 -5.28
C THR A 157 9.73 12.60 -5.98
N GLY A 158 9.50 13.91 -6.19
CA GLY A 158 10.42 14.80 -6.89
C GLY A 158 10.55 14.52 -8.39
N ARG A 159 9.57 13.80 -8.98
CA ARG A 159 9.55 13.48 -10.41
C ARG A 159 8.64 14.45 -11.15
N ASN A 160 9.19 15.13 -12.15
CA ASN A 160 8.42 15.99 -13.04
C ASN A 160 7.62 15.14 -14.06
N ASP A 161 6.50 15.69 -14.49
CA ASP A 161 5.42 15.23 -15.36
C ASP A 161 5.76 14.21 -16.48
N SER A 162 6.97 14.27 -17.06
CA SER A 162 7.40 13.42 -18.18
C SER A 162 7.62 11.93 -17.83
N THR A 163 7.88 11.62 -16.56
CA THR A 163 8.17 10.25 -16.10
C THR A 163 6.90 9.52 -15.65
N THR A 164 5.91 10.26 -15.16
CA THR A 164 4.62 9.71 -14.71
C THR A 164 3.81 9.18 -15.91
N ARG A 165 3.85 9.87 -17.05
CA ARG A 165 3.22 9.42 -18.32
C ARG A 165 3.85 8.15 -18.92
N ALA A 166 5.13 7.87 -18.62
CA ALA A 166 5.78 6.65 -19.08
C ALA A 166 5.29 5.39 -18.34
N VAL A 167 4.82 5.55 -17.08
CA VAL A 167 4.26 4.44 -16.30
C VAL A 167 2.86 4.06 -16.82
N GLU A 168 2.06 5.00 -17.29
CA GLU A 168 0.75 4.75 -17.92
C GLU A 168 0.88 3.92 -19.21
N GLN A 169 1.97 4.09 -19.98
CA GLN A 169 2.21 3.37 -21.23
C GLN A 169 2.72 1.94 -21.05
N LEU A 170 3.17 1.58 -19.83
CA LEU A 170 3.65 0.22 -19.52
C LEU A 170 2.55 -0.69 -18.96
N VAL A 171 1.35 -0.14 -18.70
CA VAL A 171 0.21 -0.85 -18.07
C VAL A 171 -0.97 -1.00 -19.04
N THR A 172 -0.84 -0.52 -20.30
CA THR A 172 -1.77 -0.78 -21.39
C THR A 172 -1.23 -1.87 -22.32
#